data_7ed443343669d91573787426f9f24593
#
_entry.id   7ed443343669d91573787426f9f24593
#
_cell.length_a   1.000
_cell.length_b   1.000
_cell.length_c   1.000
_cell.angle_alpha   90.00
_cell.angle_beta   90.00
_cell.angle_gamma   90.00
#
_symmetry.space_group_name_H-M   'P 1'
#
loop_
_entity.id
_entity.type
_entity.pdbx_description
1 polymer ?
#
loop_
_entity_poly.entity_id
_entity_poly.type
_entity_poly.pdbx_seq_one_letter_code
_entity_poly.pdbx_strand_id
1 'polypeptide(L)'
;KSTHTKRLGEHLNAVTTREPGGTRIGALLRAILADPENTDLAPRTEALLMAADRAQHMAEIVQPALDRGQHVVSDRSIYSTLAYQGYGRRLGTPDLLNISTWALNGRLPDMVVFISVPTDILNERLAKRDLDRFEREGADFFARINDGFTELREADPDRWIVVDGTVPKDDVEAAIRVAVLDRLN
;
A
#
# COMPACT_ATOMS: atom_id res chain seq x y z
N LYS A 1 -3.25 9.73 -0.63
CA LYS A 1 -2.13 8.89 -0.14
C LYS A 1 -0.79 9.51 -0.55
N SER A 2 -0.44 9.57 -1.83
CA SER A 2 0.88 10.02 -2.30
C SER A 2 1.29 11.42 -1.80
N THR A 3 0.34 12.34 -1.65
CA THR A 3 0.61 13.66 -1.05
C THR A 3 1.08 13.54 0.39
N HIS A 4 0.40 12.71 1.20
CA HIS A 4 0.75 12.53 2.62
C HIS A 4 2.05 11.74 2.79
N THR A 5 2.30 10.74 1.92
CA THR A 5 3.58 10.02 1.88
C THR A 5 4.75 11.00 1.67
N LYS A 6 4.63 11.90 0.67
CA LYS A 6 5.65 12.91 0.39
C LYS A 6 5.87 13.85 1.58
N ARG A 7 4.81 14.44 2.13
CA ARG A 7 4.88 15.39 3.25
C ARG A 7 5.45 14.76 4.51
N LEU A 8 5.04 13.53 4.85
CA LEU A 8 5.60 12.79 5.98
C LEU A 8 7.09 12.49 5.76
N GLY A 9 7.47 12.06 4.54
CA GLY A 9 8.86 11.82 4.18
C GLY A 9 9.73 13.07 4.31
N GLU A 10 9.25 14.22 3.87
CA GLU A 10 9.94 15.52 4.05
C GLU A 10 10.11 15.85 5.54
N HIS A 11 9.06 15.63 6.34
CA HIS A 11 9.09 15.92 7.77
C HIS A 11 10.10 15.02 8.53
N LEU A 12 10.18 13.74 8.17
CA LEU A 12 11.07 12.76 8.79
C LEU A 12 12.48 12.73 8.17
N ASN A 13 12.76 13.53 7.14
CA ASN A 13 13.95 13.41 6.30
C ASN A 13 14.16 11.97 5.80
N ALA A 14 13.06 11.31 5.40
CA ALA A 14 12.99 9.91 5.02
C ALA A 14 13.10 9.72 3.50
N VAL A 15 13.53 8.54 3.10
CA VAL A 15 13.38 8.10 1.70
C VAL A 15 11.91 7.88 1.40
N THR A 16 11.38 8.62 0.44
CA THR A 16 9.97 8.52 0.01
C THR A 16 9.86 7.66 -1.23
N THR A 17 9.00 6.65 -1.18
CA THR A 17 8.84 5.67 -2.26
C THR A 17 7.40 5.16 -2.40
N ARG A 18 7.18 4.13 -3.23
CA ARG A 18 5.85 3.53 -3.45
C ARG A 18 5.93 2.08 -3.92
N GLU A 19 4.87 1.32 -3.73
CA GLU A 19 4.63 -0.01 -4.31
C GLU A 19 3.24 -0.09 -4.99
N PRO A 20 3.16 -0.65 -6.22
CA PRO A 20 4.26 -0.99 -7.11
C PRO A 20 4.82 0.25 -7.84
N GLY A 21 6.03 0.13 -8.38
CA GLY A 21 6.61 1.10 -9.30
C GLY A 21 7.58 2.09 -8.66
N GLY A 22 8.21 1.75 -7.55
CA GLY A 22 9.23 2.57 -6.89
C GLY A 22 10.61 2.54 -7.56
N THR A 23 10.87 1.54 -8.40
CA THR A 23 12.13 1.35 -9.13
C THR A 23 11.90 1.36 -10.65
N ARG A 24 12.99 1.39 -11.44
CA ARG A 24 12.88 1.31 -12.92
C ARG A 24 12.19 0.00 -13.36
N ILE A 25 12.57 -1.13 -12.79
CA ILE A 25 11.93 -2.42 -13.06
C ILE A 25 10.50 -2.44 -12.53
N GLY A 26 10.30 -1.95 -11.32
CA GLY A 26 8.97 -1.83 -10.73
C GLY A 26 8.01 -0.99 -11.56
N ALA A 27 8.49 0.08 -12.22
CA ALA A 27 7.66 0.88 -13.11
C ALA A 27 7.14 0.09 -14.34
N LEU A 28 7.94 -0.83 -14.88
CA LEU A 28 7.52 -1.74 -15.95
C LEU A 28 6.46 -2.74 -15.44
N LEU A 29 6.67 -3.31 -14.26
CA LEU A 29 5.69 -4.21 -13.64
C LEU A 29 4.38 -3.48 -13.31
N ARG A 30 4.47 -2.25 -12.82
CA ARG A 30 3.29 -1.41 -12.58
C ARG A 30 2.52 -1.12 -13.87
N ALA A 31 3.21 -0.88 -14.98
CA ALA A 31 2.55 -0.65 -16.27
C ALA A 31 1.68 -1.85 -16.66
N ILE A 32 2.19 -3.08 -16.50
CA ILE A 32 1.40 -4.30 -16.74
C ILE A 32 0.21 -4.41 -15.76
N LEU A 33 0.47 -4.18 -14.46
CA LEU A 33 -0.53 -4.35 -13.40
C LEU A 33 -1.69 -3.35 -13.49
N ALA A 34 -1.42 -2.12 -13.90
CA ALA A 34 -2.37 -1.02 -13.91
C ALA A 34 -3.09 -0.84 -15.25
N ASP A 35 -2.58 -1.43 -16.33
CA ASP A 35 -3.13 -1.30 -17.67
C ASP A 35 -4.57 -1.86 -17.74
N PRO A 36 -5.56 -1.02 -18.07
CA PRO A 36 -6.95 -1.45 -18.17
C PRO A 36 -7.20 -2.49 -19.28
N GLU A 37 -6.30 -2.60 -20.27
CA GLU A 37 -6.43 -3.56 -21.37
C GLU A 37 -6.02 -4.98 -20.95
N ASN A 38 -5.26 -5.14 -19.86
CA ASN A 38 -4.84 -6.45 -19.33
C ASN A 38 -5.95 -7.11 -18.52
N THR A 39 -7.11 -7.30 -19.14
CA THR A 39 -8.31 -7.89 -18.51
C THR A 39 -8.18 -9.39 -18.23
N ASP A 40 -7.31 -10.08 -18.93
CA ASP A 40 -7.01 -11.51 -18.84
C ASP A 40 -5.88 -11.84 -17.85
N LEU A 41 -5.33 -10.85 -17.14
CA LEU A 41 -4.28 -11.06 -16.17
C LEU A 41 -4.80 -11.94 -15.00
N ALA A 42 -4.31 -13.18 -14.95
CA ALA A 42 -4.72 -14.13 -13.93
C ALA A 42 -4.42 -13.63 -12.51
N PRO A 43 -5.30 -13.86 -11.50
CA PRO A 43 -5.09 -13.36 -10.13
C PRO A 43 -3.75 -13.79 -9.50
N ARG A 44 -3.28 -15.01 -9.75
CA ARG A 44 -1.97 -15.46 -9.25
C ARG A 44 -0.81 -14.75 -9.95
N THR A 45 -0.93 -14.49 -11.25
CA THR A 45 0.07 -13.70 -11.99
C THR A 45 0.14 -12.28 -11.45
N GLU A 46 -1.01 -11.64 -11.19
CA GLU A 46 -1.10 -10.33 -10.56
C GLU A 46 -0.34 -10.31 -9.21
N ALA A 47 -0.59 -11.30 -8.35
CA ALA A 47 0.07 -11.42 -7.05
C ALA A 47 1.59 -11.64 -7.15
N LEU A 48 2.04 -12.46 -8.09
CA LEU A 48 3.46 -12.70 -8.35
C LEU A 48 4.17 -11.46 -8.89
N LEU A 49 3.53 -10.67 -9.75
CA LEU A 49 4.09 -9.40 -10.23
C LEU A 49 4.21 -8.38 -9.09
N MET A 50 3.23 -8.34 -8.15
CA MET A 50 3.34 -7.51 -6.95
C MET A 50 4.50 -7.95 -6.05
N ALA A 51 4.73 -9.27 -5.90
CA ALA A 51 5.85 -9.79 -5.13
C ALA A 51 7.20 -9.51 -5.82
N ALA A 52 7.28 -9.61 -7.15
CA ALA A 52 8.47 -9.27 -7.93
C ALA A 52 8.83 -7.78 -7.80
N ASP A 53 7.84 -6.88 -7.92
CA ASP A 53 8.03 -5.45 -7.66
C ASP A 53 8.59 -5.20 -6.26
N ARG A 54 8.00 -5.85 -5.26
CA ARG A 54 8.41 -5.73 -3.86
C ARG A 54 9.84 -6.20 -3.61
N ALA A 55 10.24 -7.32 -4.20
CA ALA A 55 11.61 -7.83 -4.08
C ALA A 55 12.63 -6.86 -4.68
N GLN A 56 12.35 -6.29 -5.87
CA GLN A 56 13.20 -5.29 -6.50
C GLN A 56 13.24 -4.00 -5.68
N HIS A 57 12.10 -3.55 -5.17
CA HIS A 57 11.98 -2.36 -4.34
C HIS A 57 12.74 -2.50 -3.02
N MET A 58 12.63 -3.66 -2.36
CA MET A 58 13.39 -3.96 -1.15
C MET A 58 14.89 -3.91 -1.40
N ALA A 59 15.38 -4.56 -2.45
CA ALA A 59 16.80 -4.65 -2.76
C ALA A 59 17.41 -3.30 -3.19
N GLU A 60 16.67 -2.48 -3.95
CA GLU A 60 17.22 -1.28 -4.60
C GLU A 60 17.01 0.00 -3.77
N ILE A 61 15.92 0.07 -3.01
CA ILE A 61 15.51 1.31 -2.31
C ILE A 61 15.47 1.12 -0.79
N VAL A 62 14.67 0.13 -0.31
CA VAL A 62 14.35 0.05 1.11
C VAL A 62 15.57 -0.38 1.93
N GLN A 63 16.16 -1.53 1.61
CA GLN A 63 17.29 -2.06 2.38
C GLN A 63 18.48 -1.09 2.39
N PRO A 64 18.92 -0.52 1.25
CA PRO A 64 20.01 0.45 1.27
C PRO A 64 19.73 1.73 2.09
N ALA A 65 18.48 2.19 2.15
CA ALA A 65 18.09 3.32 2.99
C ALA A 65 18.18 2.97 4.47
N LEU A 66 17.64 1.83 4.86
CA LEU A 66 17.68 1.33 6.24
C LEU A 66 19.13 1.08 6.71
N ASP A 67 19.98 0.54 5.84
CA ASP A 67 21.41 0.31 6.15
C ASP A 67 22.17 1.61 6.42
N ARG A 68 21.66 2.73 5.88
CA ARG A 68 22.18 4.08 6.19
C ARG A 68 21.53 4.73 7.40
N GLY A 69 20.67 4.00 8.13
CA GLY A 69 19.92 4.52 9.28
C GLY A 69 18.81 5.51 8.91
N GLN A 70 18.34 5.50 7.64
CA GLN A 70 17.28 6.40 7.19
C GLN A 70 15.91 5.74 7.36
N HIS A 71 14.91 6.52 7.71
CA HIS A 71 13.52 6.10 7.60
C HIS A 71 13.10 5.95 6.14
N VAL A 72 12.13 5.05 5.88
CA VAL A 72 11.49 4.87 4.57
C VAL A 72 9.99 5.05 4.72
N VAL A 73 9.40 5.91 3.91
CA VAL A 73 7.95 6.13 3.84
C VAL A 73 7.45 5.71 2.47
N SER A 74 6.68 4.61 2.44
CA SER A 74 6.15 4.04 1.20
C SER A 74 4.65 4.32 1.02
N ASP A 75 4.25 4.74 -0.19
CA ASP A 75 2.84 4.70 -0.61
C ASP A 75 2.49 3.26 -0.97
N ARG A 76 1.76 2.59 -0.10
CA ARG A 76 1.42 1.16 -0.08
C ARG A 76 2.59 0.25 0.37
N SER A 77 2.21 -0.99 0.70
CA SER A 77 3.10 -2.04 1.19
C SER A 77 2.47 -3.42 0.99
N ILE A 78 3.05 -4.45 1.58
CA ILE A 78 2.52 -5.82 1.65
C ILE A 78 1.04 -5.88 2.03
N TYR A 79 0.58 -5.05 2.95
CA TYR A 79 -0.83 -5.05 3.40
C TYR A 79 -1.81 -4.70 2.29
N SER A 80 -1.40 -3.89 1.30
CA SER A 80 -2.20 -3.70 0.10
C SER A 80 -2.33 -4.99 -0.72
N THR A 81 -1.28 -5.80 -0.83
CA THR A 81 -1.33 -7.10 -1.51
C THR A 81 -2.25 -8.07 -0.76
N LEU A 82 -2.12 -8.16 0.56
CA LEU A 82 -2.99 -9.02 1.35
C LEU A 82 -4.47 -8.63 1.18
N ALA A 83 -4.79 -7.34 1.21
CA ALA A 83 -6.16 -6.86 1.02
C ALA A 83 -6.67 -7.06 -0.42
N TYR A 84 -5.90 -6.63 -1.43
CA TYR A 84 -6.36 -6.64 -2.83
C TYR A 84 -6.32 -8.04 -3.44
N GLN A 85 -5.19 -8.76 -3.35
CA GLN A 85 -5.04 -10.09 -3.93
C GLN A 85 -5.58 -11.18 -3.00
N GLY A 86 -5.38 -11.04 -1.68
CA GLY A 86 -5.85 -12.00 -0.69
C GLY A 86 -7.36 -12.01 -0.58
N TYR A 87 -7.95 -10.93 -0.12
CA TYR A 87 -9.39 -10.79 0.06
C TYR A 87 -10.11 -10.43 -1.25
N GLY A 88 -9.67 -9.38 -1.94
CA GLY A 88 -10.28 -8.92 -3.18
C GLY A 88 -10.35 -10.01 -4.25
N ARG A 89 -9.22 -10.63 -4.61
CA ARG A 89 -9.11 -11.73 -5.58
C ARG A 89 -9.42 -13.12 -5.00
N ARG A 90 -9.64 -13.23 -3.68
CA ARG A 90 -9.92 -14.50 -2.98
C ARG A 90 -8.81 -15.55 -3.11
N LEU A 91 -7.54 -15.13 -3.16
CA LEU A 91 -6.40 -16.05 -3.22
C LEU A 91 -6.04 -16.65 -1.86
N GLY A 92 -6.60 -16.10 -0.77
CA GLY A 92 -6.18 -16.43 0.59
C GLY A 92 -4.90 -15.68 1.00
N THR A 93 -4.77 -15.43 2.29
CA THR A 93 -3.66 -14.61 2.81
C THR A 93 -2.39 -15.39 3.13
N PRO A 94 -2.39 -16.70 3.52
CA PRO A 94 -1.18 -17.38 3.95
C PRO A 94 -0.09 -17.46 2.87
N ASP A 95 -0.44 -17.89 1.65
CA ASP A 95 0.53 -18.00 0.55
C ASP A 95 1.07 -16.62 0.13
N LEU A 96 0.19 -15.62 0.10
CA LEU A 96 0.58 -14.24 -0.23
C LEU A 96 1.49 -13.64 0.84
N LEU A 97 1.22 -13.92 2.12
CA LEU A 97 2.08 -13.49 3.22
C LEU A 97 3.47 -14.13 3.10
N ASN A 98 3.54 -15.44 2.86
CA ASN A 98 4.80 -16.17 2.70
C ASN A 98 5.65 -15.60 1.54
N ILE A 99 5.07 -15.47 0.36
CA ILE A 99 5.75 -14.94 -0.82
C ILE A 99 6.19 -13.49 -0.62
N SER A 100 5.34 -12.67 -0.02
CA SER A 100 5.64 -11.26 0.22
C SER A 100 6.68 -11.08 1.31
N THR A 101 6.65 -11.88 2.37
CA THR A 101 7.65 -11.87 3.44
C THR A 101 9.01 -12.32 2.91
N TRP A 102 9.05 -13.34 2.03
CA TRP A 102 10.27 -13.73 1.33
C TRP A 102 10.81 -12.58 0.46
N ALA A 103 9.96 -11.89 -0.30
CA ALA A 103 10.34 -10.73 -1.12
C ALA A 103 10.89 -9.55 -0.27
N LEU A 104 10.49 -9.45 0.99
CA LEU A 104 10.93 -8.43 1.95
C LEU A 104 12.17 -8.88 2.78
N ASN A 105 12.78 -10.02 2.50
CA ASN A 105 13.83 -10.61 3.34
C ASN A 105 13.39 -10.73 4.82
N GLY A 106 12.11 -11.03 5.06
CA GLY A 106 11.52 -11.13 6.39
C GLY A 106 11.18 -9.81 7.09
N ARG A 107 11.50 -8.67 6.49
CA ARG A 107 11.30 -7.34 7.10
C ARG A 107 9.94 -6.74 6.76
N LEU A 108 9.01 -6.82 7.67
CA LEU A 108 7.71 -6.15 7.56
C LEU A 108 7.83 -4.64 7.90
N PRO A 109 6.92 -3.78 7.42
CA PRO A 109 6.85 -2.39 7.87
C PRO A 109 6.65 -2.31 9.39
N ASP A 110 7.35 -1.40 10.05
CA ASP A 110 7.20 -1.16 11.50
C ASP A 110 5.86 -0.53 11.83
N MET A 111 5.36 0.36 10.96
CA MET A 111 4.08 1.06 11.10
C MET A 111 3.30 1.09 9.78
N VAL A 112 1.98 1.07 9.88
CA VAL A 112 1.05 1.23 8.75
C VAL A 112 0.08 2.36 9.05
N VAL A 113 0.13 3.42 8.26
CA VAL A 113 -0.86 4.50 8.33
C VAL A 113 -2.02 4.19 7.38
N PHE A 114 -3.19 3.94 7.94
CA PHE A 114 -4.42 3.69 7.21
C PHE A 114 -5.30 4.95 7.21
N ILE A 115 -5.43 5.57 6.04
CA ILE A 115 -6.31 6.73 5.85
C ILE A 115 -7.70 6.19 5.50
N SER A 116 -8.59 6.23 6.48
CA SER A 116 -9.95 5.72 6.37
C SER A 116 -10.82 6.72 5.62
N VAL A 117 -11.49 6.27 4.57
CA VAL A 117 -12.44 7.07 3.80
C VAL A 117 -13.68 6.20 3.51
N PRO A 118 -14.89 6.64 3.82
CA PRO A 118 -16.13 5.96 3.44
C PRO A 118 -16.20 5.69 1.94
N THR A 119 -16.83 4.58 1.57
CA THR A 119 -16.86 4.09 0.18
C THR A 119 -17.56 5.07 -0.77
N ASP A 120 -18.61 5.74 -0.32
CA ASP A 120 -19.34 6.78 -1.07
C ASP A 120 -18.42 7.94 -1.45
N ILE A 121 -17.69 8.49 -0.48
CA ILE A 121 -16.71 9.55 -0.70
C ILE A 121 -15.55 9.08 -1.60
N LEU A 122 -15.12 7.82 -1.44
CA LEU A 122 -14.10 7.24 -2.32
C LEU A 122 -14.59 7.20 -3.77
N ASN A 123 -15.81 6.73 -4.00
CA ASN A 123 -16.42 6.63 -5.33
C ASN A 123 -16.58 8.01 -5.99
N GLU A 124 -17.00 9.02 -5.23
CA GLU A 124 -17.06 10.41 -5.73
C GLU A 124 -15.69 10.95 -6.18
N ARG A 125 -14.63 10.59 -5.45
CA ARG A 125 -13.25 10.99 -5.79
C ARG A 125 -12.72 10.25 -7.02
N LEU A 126 -13.09 8.98 -7.19
CA LEU A 126 -12.69 8.15 -8.34
C LEU A 126 -13.39 8.57 -9.62
N ALA A 127 -14.66 8.97 -9.56
CA ALA A 127 -15.45 9.39 -10.72
C ALA A 127 -14.87 10.60 -11.50
N LYS A 128 -13.88 11.29 -10.94
CA LYS A 128 -13.28 12.51 -11.51
C LYS A 128 -12.00 12.26 -12.33
N ARG A 129 -11.62 11.02 -12.59
CA ARG A 129 -10.38 10.67 -13.30
C ARG A 129 -10.51 9.35 -14.05
N ASP A 130 -9.56 9.09 -14.95
CA ASP A 130 -9.45 7.79 -15.60
C ASP A 130 -9.07 6.72 -14.55
N LEU A 131 -9.80 5.61 -14.59
CA LEU A 131 -9.65 4.51 -13.66
C LEU A 131 -8.63 3.50 -14.19
N ASP A 132 -7.69 3.10 -13.35
CA ASP A 132 -6.81 1.97 -13.62
C ASP A 132 -7.57 0.62 -13.53
N ARG A 133 -6.89 -0.47 -13.88
CA ARG A 133 -7.50 -1.82 -13.90
C ARG A 133 -8.11 -2.22 -12.54
N PHE A 134 -7.49 -1.86 -11.43
CA PHE A 134 -8.03 -2.17 -10.11
C PHE A 134 -9.25 -1.32 -9.76
N GLU A 135 -9.25 -0.07 -10.19
CA GLU A 135 -10.32 0.88 -9.89
C GLU A 135 -11.58 0.64 -10.75
N ARG A 136 -11.46 -0.16 -11.82
CA ARG A 136 -12.59 -0.62 -12.66
C ARG A 136 -13.32 -1.83 -12.07
N GLU A 137 -12.83 -2.41 -10.97
CA GLU A 137 -13.49 -3.53 -10.30
C GLU A 137 -14.81 -3.11 -9.65
N GLY A 138 -15.71 -4.08 -9.49
CA GLY A 138 -17.05 -3.86 -8.94
C GLY A 138 -17.07 -3.62 -7.42
N ALA A 139 -18.21 -3.17 -6.92
CA ALA A 139 -18.42 -2.86 -5.51
C ALA A 139 -18.10 -4.04 -4.57
N ASP A 140 -18.43 -5.27 -4.97
CA ASP A 140 -18.14 -6.47 -4.17
C ASP A 140 -16.62 -6.71 -3.97
N PHE A 141 -15.81 -6.34 -4.95
CA PHE A 141 -14.36 -6.42 -4.82
C PHE A 141 -13.85 -5.46 -3.77
N PHE A 142 -14.31 -4.21 -3.79
CA PHE A 142 -13.94 -3.21 -2.80
C PHE A 142 -14.49 -3.50 -1.40
N ALA A 143 -15.68 -4.09 -1.30
CA ALA A 143 -16.22 -4.55 -0.02
C ALA A 143 -15.28 -5.58 0.63
N ARG A 144 -14.85 -6.60 -0.12
CA ARG A 144 -13.89 -7.60 0.37
C ARG A 144 -12.54 -6.99 0.76
N ILE A 145 -12.05 -5.98 0.03
CA ILE A 145 -10.82 -5.27 0.38
C ILE A 145 -10.97 -4.55 1.72
N ASN A 146 -12.11 -3.90 1.95
CA ASN A 146 -12.38 -3.20 3.21
C ASN A 146 -12.47 -4.17 4.38
N ASP A 147 -13.15 -5.31 4.21
CA ASP A 147 -13.18 -6.40 5.20
C ASP A 147 -11.75 -6.90 5.49
N GLY A 148 -10.96 -7.13 4.44
CA GLY A 148 -9.57 -7.54 4.56
C GLY A 148 -8.70 -6.54 5.32
N PHE A 149 -8.82 -5.23 5.06
CA PHE A 149 -8.11 -4.23 5.86
C PHE A 149 -8.58 -4.20 7.31
N THR A 150 -9.85 -4.49 7.58
CA THR A 150 -10.37 -4.55 8.95
C THR A 150 -9.76 -5.73 9.69
N GLU A 151 -9.81 -6.94 9.13
CA GLU A 151 -9.22 -8.13 9.73
C GLU A 151 -7.69 -7.99 9.93
N LEU A 152 -6.98 -7.43 8.95
CA LEU A 152 -5.53 -7.20 9.06
C LEU A 152 -5.17 -6.22 10.19
N ARG A 153 -6.00 -5.22 10.43
CA ARG A 153 -5.81 -4.26 11.55
C ARG A 153 -6.11 -4.89 12.91
N GLU A 154 -7.16 -5.70 12.97
CA GLU A 154 -7.55 -6.41 14.20
C GLU A 154 -6.53 -7.46 14.60
N ALA A 155 -5.85 -8.08 13.62
CA ALA A 155 -4.83 -9.10 13.85
C ALA A 155 -3.51 -8.53 14.44
N ASP A 156 -3.19 -7.26 14.20
CA ASP A 156 -1.96 -6.61 14.68
C ASP A 156 -2.21 -5.11 14.95
N PRO A 157 -3.08 -4.76 15.92
CA PRO A 157 -3.54 -3.38 16.13
C PRO A 157 -2.40 -2.41 16.45
N ASP A 158 -1.34 -2.89 17.09
CA ASP A 158 -0.20 -2.06 17.47
C ASP A 158 0.61 -1.53 16.29
N ARG A 159 0.53 -2.19 15.14
CA ARG A 159 1.19 -1.75 13.91
C ARG A 159 0.45 -0.64 13.19
N TRP A 160 -0.86 -0.51 13.40
CA TRP A 160 -1.70 0.36 12.59
C TRP A 160 -2.00 1.69 13.27
N ILE A 161 -1.93 2.74 12.48
CA ILE A 161 -2.40 4.10 12.80
C ILE A 161 -3.58 4.38 11.87
N VAL A 162 -4.77 4.59 12.43
CA VAL A 162 -5.97 4.90 11.65
C VAL A 162 -6.23 6.39 11.71
N VAL A 163 -6.33 7.04 10.55
CA VAL A 163 -6.58 8.47 10.42
C VAL A 163 -7.82 8.70 9.57
N ASP A 164 -8.67 9.61 9.99
CA ASP A 164 -9.85 10.03 9.24
C ASP A 164 -9.43 10.80 7.96
N GLY A 165 -9.73 10.23 6.80
CA GLY A 165 -9.45 10.81 5.48
C GLY A 165 -10.57 11.68 4.93
N THR A 166 -11.63 11.95 5.70
CA THR A 166 -12.77 12.79 5.29
C THR A 166 -12.50 14.28 5.51
N VAL A 167 -11.64 14.61 6.47
CA VAL A 167 -11.27 15.97 6.84
C VAL A 167 -10.33 16.62 5.81
N PRO A 168 -10.07 17.93 5.87
CA PRO A 168 -9.13 18.63 5.00
C PRO A 168 -7.74 17.99 4.98
N LYS A 169 -7.04 18.08 3.84
CA LYS A 169 -5.72 17.43 3.66
C LYS A 169 -4.69 17.84 4.71
N ASP A 170 -4.71 19.08 5.16
CA ASP A 170 -3.74 19.56 6.14
C ASP A 170 -4.01 19.00 7.54
N ASP A 171 -5.28 18.77 7.86
CA ASP A 171 -5.69 18.14 9.12
C ASP A 171 -5.34 16.65 9.12
N VAL A 172 -5.56 15.94 7.98
CA VAL A 172 -5.08 14.56 7.80
C VAL A 172 -3.57 14.46 8.00
N GLU A 173 -2.82 15.40 7.41
CA GLU A 173 -1.36 15.42 7.56
C GLU A 173 -0.93 15.65 9.00
N ALA A 174 -1.53 16.64 9.69
CA ALA A 174 -1.23 16.91 11.07
C ALA A 174 -1.47 15.68 11.97
N ALA A 175 -2.61 15.00 11.76
CA ALA A 175 -2.96 13.78 12.48
C ALA A 175 -1.94 12.65 12.22
N ILE A 176 -1.55 12.42 10.97
CA ILE A 176 -0.53 11.43 10.60
C ILE A 176 0.79 11.75 11.30
N ARG A 177 1.25 12.99 11.20
CA ARG A 177 2.52 13.43 11.77
C ARG A 177 2.58 13.22 13.28
N VAL A 178 1.56 13.66 14.00
CA VAL A 178 1.49 13.49 15.46
C VAL A 178 1.54 12.01 15.81
N ALA A 179 0.67 11.18 15.22
CA ALA A 179 0.57 9.77 15.56
C ALA A 179 1.83 8.96 15.21
N VAL A 180 2.54 9.33 14.13
CA VAL A 180 3.82 8.69 13.77
C VAL A 180 4.93 9.11 14.72
N LEU A 181 5.04 10.40 15.06
CA LEU A 181 6.08 10.89 15.97
C LEU A 181 5.91 10.32 17.38
N ASP A 182 4.68 10.18 17.87
CA ASP A 182 4.39 9.58 19.18
C ASP A 182 4.86 8.12 19.28
N ARG A 183 4.94 7.41 18.14
CA ARG A 183 5.43 6.03 18.09
C ARG A 183 6.93 5.89 17.79
N LEU A 184 7.57 6.94 17.34
CA LEU A 184 9.02 6.96 17.10
C LEU A 184 9.82 7.37 18.35
N ASN A 185 9.17 8.00 19.35
CA ASN A 185 9.73 8.40 20.63
C ASN A 185 9.55 7.31 21.68
#